data_0ed2cbf66b24c6b4e95170a068f5a0c7
#
_entry.id   0ed2cbf66b24c6b4e95170a068f5a0c7
#
_cell.length_a   1.000
_cell.length_b   1.000
_cell.length_c   1.000
_cell.angle_alpha   90.00
_cell.angle_beta   90.00
_cell.angle_gamma   90.00
#
_symmetry.space_group_name_H-M   'P 1'
#
loop_
_entity.id
_entity.type
_entity.pdbx_description
1 polymer ?
#
loop_
_entity_poly.entity_id
_entity_poly.type
_entity_poly.pdbx_seq_one_letter_code
_entity_poly.pdbx_strand_id
1 'polypeptide(L)'
;MSPFIRIGIADDHPMLREGVANTLRKRADLQVVEQGSNAQDAMDIAQKERPDVMLMDVNMPGDVFAAVRFISTQLSDVRVLMLTVSESEDDAFLALEAGARGYVLKGVSGPELVLAIRTVAKGESYITPEFANKLLSNINKHEAETRKFDLTHREEEVIREVSKGLTNREVAQKLLISEKTVKHHMGCVMQKLNARNRVEAVTALRHYREREAIGHLHIGAAKAPMDAEAAPD
;
A
#
# COMPACT_ATOMS: atom_id res chain seq x y z
N MET A 1 21.32 -2.28 -23.66
CA MET A 1 20.99 -2.61 -22.26
C MET A 1 22.28 -2.61 -21.48
N SER A 2 22.34 -1.93 -20.34
CA SER A 2 23.52 -1.97 -19.46
C SER A 2 23.77 -3.41 -19.01
N PRO A 3 25.03 -3.88 -18.95
CA PRO A 3 25.33 -5.21 -18.43
C PRO A 3 25.08 -5.33 -16.91
N PHE A 4 24.76 -4.21 -16.24
CA PHE A 4 24.58 -4.11 -14.80
C PHE A 4 23.17 -3.65 -14.46
N ILE A 5 22.59 -4.17 -13.39
CA ILE A 5 21.41 -3.59 -12.73
C ILE A 5 21.89 -2.41 -11.89
N ARG A 6 21.42 -1.22 -12.22
CA ARG A 6 21.74 0.02 -11.52
C ARG A 6 20.79 0.20 -10.33
N ILE A 7 21.34 0.51 -9.15
CA ILE A 7 20.61 0.55 -7.90
C ILE A 7 20.85 1.87 -7.18
N GLY A 8 19.78 2.60 -6.89
CA GLY A 8 19.76 3.70 -5.92
C GLY A 8 19.37 3.16 -4.54
N ILE A 9 19.87 3.75 -3.47
CA ILE A 9 19.55 3.36 -2.08
C ILE A 9 19.17 4.61 -1.29
N ALA A 10 18.02 4.60 -0.60
CA ALA A 10 17.62 5.62 0.36
C ALA A 10 17.24 4.97 1.70
N ASP A 11 17.96 5.32 2.76
CA ASP A 11 17.80 4.81 4.11
C ASP A 11 18.44 5.80 5.09
N ASP A 12 17.77 6.17 6.15
CA ASP A 12 18.28 7.14 7.14
C ASP A 12 19.29 6.53 8.14
N HIS A 13 19.48 5.21 8.11
CA HIS A 13 20.45 4.50 8.94
C HIS A 13 21.79 4.30 8.21
N PRO A 14 22.83 5.12 8.49
CA PRO A 14 24.07 5.12 7.70
C PRO A 14 24.78 3.77 7.67
N MET A 15 24.86 3.08 8.81
CA MET A 15 25.56 1.77 8.90
C MET A 15 24.84 0.69 8.08
N LEU A 16 23.51 0.70 8.09
CA LEU A 16 22.74 -0.27 7.32
C LEU A 16 22.84 0.02 5.82
N ARG A 17 22.68 1.27 5.43
CA ARG A 17 22.82 1.73 4.06
C ARG A 17 24.16 1.33 3.46
N GLU A 18 25.25 1.58 4.22
CA GLU A 18 26.59 1.19 3.81
C GLU A 18 26.77 -0.34 3.76
N GLY A 19 26.21 -1.07 4.73
CA GLY A 19 26.21 -2.53 4.76
C GLY A 19 25.51 -3.15 3.55
N VAL A 20 24.35 -2.62 3.17
CA VAL A 20 23.61 -3.01 1.97
C VAL A 20 24.44 -2.70 0.73
N ALA A 21 24.94 -1.46 0.59
CA ALA A 21 25.76 -1.05 -0.55
C ALA A 21 26.99 -1.97 -0.72
N ASN A 22 27.69 -2.30 0.37
CA ASN A 22 28.85 -3.20 0.35
C ASN A 22 28.47 -4.64 -0.02
N THR A 23 27.30 -5.11 0.39
CA THR A 23 26.79 -6.43 0.01
C THR A 23 26.49 -6.51 -1.48
N LEU A 24 25.90 -5.46 -2.05
CA LEU A 24 25.58 -5.37 -3.47
C LEU A 24 26.83 -5.19 -4.35
N ARG A 25 27.79 -4.36 -3.94
CA ARG A 25 29.07 -4.15 -4.68
C ARG A 25 29.89 -5.42 -4.87
N LYS A 26 29.67 -6.46 -4.05
CA LYS A 26 30.32 -7.77 -4.21
C LYS A 26 29.75 -8.58 -5.38
N ARG A 27 28.70 -8.14 -6.03
CA ARG A 27 28.04 -8.82 -7.15
C ARG A 27 28.44 -8.14 -8.46
N ALA A 28 28.98 -8.92 -9.38
CA ALA A 28 29.50 -8.40 -10.65
C ALA A 28 28.43 -7.83 -11.59
N ASP A 29 27.16 -8.20 -11.37
CA ASP A 29 26.00 -7.78 -12.15
C ASP A 29 25.21 -6.63 -11.51
N LEU A 30 25.62 -6.11 -10.34
CA LEU A 30 24.93 -5.04 -9.62
C LEU A 30 25.84 -3.81 -9.46
N GLN A 31 25.25 -2.62 -9.66
CA GLN A 31 25.95 -1.35 -9.50
C GLN A 31 25.15 -0.39 -8.62
N VAL A 32 25.65 -0.06 -7.44
CA VAL A 32 25.09 1.02 -6.62
C VAL A 32 25.55 2.35 -7.23
N VAL A 33 24.59 3.14 -7.71
CA VAL A 33 24.86 4.41 -8.42
C VAL A 33 24.89 5.60 -7.49
N GLU A 34 23.99 5.65 -6.48
CA GLU A 34 23.93 6.77 -5.53
C GLU A 34 23.23 6.33 -4.24
N GLN A 35 23.44 7.09 -3.15
CA GLN A 35 22.84 6.82 -1.84
C GLN A 35 22.26 8.10 -1.26
N GLY A 36 21.09 8.00 -0.61
CA GLY A 36 20.37 9.07 0.06
C GLY A 36 19.90 8.67 1.46
N SER A 37 19.34 9.60 2.20
CA SER A 37 18.94 9.42 3.60
C SER A 37 17.50 9.81 3.93
N ASN A 38 16.72 10.22 2.93
CA ASN A 38 15.35 10.70 3.09
C ASN A 38 14.56 10.55 1.78
N ALA A 39 13.26 10.82 1.85
CA ALA A 39 12.36 10.71 0.70
C ALA A 39 12.71 11.66 -0.46
N GLN A 40 13.21 12.87 -0.16
CA GLN A 40 13.62 13.81 -1.19
C GLN A 40 14.88 13.33 -1.93
N ASP A 41 15.89 12.84 -1.19
CA ASP A 41 17.08 12.25 -1.80
C ASP A 41 16.69 11.09 -2.73
N ALA A 42 15.72 10.25 -2.32
CA ALA A 42 15.24 9.15 -3.15
C ALA A 42 14.66 9.63 -4.50
N MET A 43 13.86 10.69 -4.49
CA MET A 43 13.31 11.29 -5.72
C MET A 43 14.42 11.89 -6.59
N ASP A 44 15.35 12.62 -6.00
CA ASP A 44 16.46 13.28 -6.71
C ASP A 44 17.37 12.23 -7.36
N ILE A 45 17.70 11.16 -6.65
CA ILE A 45 18.48 10.01 -7.18
C ILE A 45 17.73 9.36 -8.34
N ALA A 46 16.43 9.08 -8.15
CA ALA A 46 15.63 8.44 -9.19
C ALA A 46 15.53 9.28 -10.46
N GLN A 47 15.41 10.61 -10.33
CA GLN A 47 15.36 11.54 -11.47
C GLN A 47 16.71 11.65 -12.19
N LYS A 48 17.79 11.82 -11.43
CA LYS A 48 19.13 12.12 -11.96
C LYS A 48 19.80 10.87 -12.50
N GLU A 49 19.83 9.80 -11.71
CA GLU A 49 20.59 8.60 -12.02
C GLU A 49 19.78 7.55 -12.80
N ARG A 50 18.44 7.63 -12.78
CA ARG A 50 17.56 6.65 -13.44
C ARG A 50 17.99 5.20 -13.15
N PRO A 51 18.06 4.77 -11.87
CA PRO A 51 18.41 3.40 -11.54
C PRO A 51 17.33 2.43 -12.02
N ASP A 52 17.68 1.17 -12.32
CA ASP A 52 16.70 0.12 -12.62
C ASP A 52 15.85 -0.20 -11.39
N VAL A 53 16.48 -0.15 -10.20
CA VAL A 53 15.81 -0.39 -8.91
C VAL A 53 16.20 0.67 -7.90
N MET A 54 15.20 1.28 -7.27
CA MET A 54 15.35 2.17 -6.13
C MET A 54 15.00 1.41 -4.85
N LEU A 55 16.01 1.14 -3.99
CA LEU A 55 15.78 0.58 -2.64
C LEU A 55 15.42 1.72 -1.71
N MET A 56 14.31 1.59 -0.98
CA MET A 56 13.82 2.62 -0.07
C MET A 56 13.39 2.05 1.28
N ASP A 57 13.82 2.70 2.36
CA ASP A 57 13.24 2.42 3.67
C ASP A 57 11.89 3.12 3.85
N VAL A 58 10.98 2.50 4.61
CA VAL A 58 9.68 3.10 4.97
C VAL A 58 9.84 4.19 6.03
N ASN A 59 10.78 3.98 6.98
CA ASN A 59 10.89 4.81 8.19
C ASN A 59 11.92 5.95 8.07
N MET A 60 12.20 6.44 6.86
CA MET A 60 13.11 7.57 6.66
C MET A 60 12.36 8.92 6.65
N PRO A 61 13.05 10.06 6.90
CA PRO A 61 12.43 11.38 6.90
C PRO A 61 11.76 11.73 5.55
N GLY A 62 10.64 12.47 5.66
CA GLY A 62 9.84 12.91 4.52
C GLY A 62 8.63 12.02 4.24
N ASP A 63 7.87 12.35 3.18
CA ASP A 63 6.72 11.54 2.75
C ASP A 63 7.19 10.44 1.79
N VAL A 64 7.49 9.28 2.36
CA VAL A 64 8.03 8.12 1.63
C VAL A 64 7.03 7.59 0.62
N PHE A 65 5.76 7.49 0.97
CA PHE A 65 4.73 6.95 0.06
C PHE A 65 4.45 7.90 -1.09
N ALA A 66 4.51 9.22 -0.87
CA ALA A 66 4.45 10.19 -1.95
C ALA A 66 5.65 10.07 -2.89
N ALA A 67 6.87 9.84 -2.34
CA ALA A 67 8.07 9.61 -3.15
C ALA A 67 7.96 8.32 -3.98
N VAL A 68 7.49 7.22 -3.39
CA VAL A 68 7.21 5.95 -4.11
C VAL A 68 6.23 6.19 -5.25
N ARG A 69 5.12 6.86 -4.98
CA ARG A 69 4.09 7.19 -5.99
C ARG A 69 4.66 8.05 -7.12
N PHE A 70 5.43 9.08 -6.77
CA PHE A 70 6.10 9.94 -7.75
C PHE A 70 7.02 9.12 -8.65
N ILE A 71 7.93 8.32 -8.08
CA ILE A 71 8.87 7.50 -8.84
C ILE A 71 8.11 6.53 -9.75
N SER A 72 7.13 5.81 -9.21
CA SER A 72 6.38 4.78 -9.95
C SER A 72 5.51 5.34 -11.08
N THR A 73 5.00 6.58 -10.95
CA THR A 73 4.12 7.19 -11.95
C THR A 73 4.86 8.06 -12.96
N GLN A 74 5.89 8.80 -12.52
CA GLN A 74 6.62 9.73 -13.36
C GLN A 74 7.89 9.13 -13.99
N LEU A 75 8.42 8.06 -13.39
CA LEU A 75 9.68 7.44 -13.78
C LEU A 75 9.47 5.94 -13.96
N SER A 76 8.61 5.54 -14.92
CA SER A 76 8.14 4.15 -15.10
C SER A 76 9.23 3.10 -15.37
N ASP A 77 10.42 3.56 -15.76
CA ASP A 77 11.64 2.76 -15.92
C ASP A 77 12.36 2.45 -14.60
N VAL A 78 12.09 3.24 -13.54
CA VAL A 78 12.62 3.05 -12.19
C VAL A 78 11.63 2.25 -11.33
N ARG A 79 12.04 1.11 -10.83
CA ARG A 79 11.19 0.25 -9.99
C ARG A 79 11.55 0.39 -8.53
N VAL A 80 10.54 0.56 -7.69
CA VAL A 80 10.76 0.72 -6.24
C VAL A 80 10.67 -0.62 -5.54
N LEU A 81 11.69 -0.94 -4.72
CA LEU A 81 11.73 -2.06 -3.79
C LEU A 81 11.89 -1.51 -2.37
N MET A 82 10.89 -1.74 -1.52
CA MET A 82 10.97 -1.36 -0.11
C MET A 82 11.88 -2.33 0.64
N LEU A 83 12.78 -1.79 1.47
CA LEU A 83 13.66 -2.55 2.35
C LEU A 83 13.56 -1.95 3.75
N THR A 84 12.85 -2.59 4.67
CA THR A 84 12.43 -1.98 5.93
C THR A 84 12.43 -2.95 7.11
N VAL A 85 12.52 -2.42 8.33
CA VAL A 85 12.27 -3.16 9.57
C VAL A 85 10.78 -3.25 9.91
N SER A 86 9.94 -2.46 9.25
CA SER A 86 8.50 -2.45 9.53
C SER A 86 7.85 -3.76 9.09
N GLU A 87 7.27 -4.46 10.05
CA GLU A 87 6.39 -5.60 9.82
C GLU A 87 4.92 -5.17 9.73
N SER A 88 4.68 -3.86 9.62
CA SER A 88 3.34 -3.29 9.48
C SER A 88 2.75 -3.67 8.12
N GLU A 89 1.60 -4.29 8.18
CA GLU A 89 0.85 -4.65 6.97
C GLU A 89 0.26 -3.42 6.29
N ASP A 90 -0.11 -2.41 7.08
CA ASP A 90 -0.59 -1.12 6.55
C ASP A 90 0.51 -0.41 5.75
N ASP A 91 1.77 -0.40 6.25
CA ASP A 91 2.89 0.20 5.52
C ASP A 91 3.17 -0.53 4.21
N ALA A 92 3.11 -1.87 4.23
CA ALA A 92 3.31 -2.64 3.01
C ALA A 92 2.18 -2.42 2.01
N PHE A 93 0.94 -2.39 2.48
CA PHE A 93 -0.22 -2.11 1.64
C PHE A 93 -0.09 -0.72 1.00
N LEU A 94 0.22 0.32 1.79
CA LEU A 94 0.41 1.68 1.30
C LEU A 94 1.57 1.79 0.29
N ALA A 95 2.68 1.06 0.54
CA ALA A 95 3.81 1.05 -0.38
C ALA A 95 3.46 0.40 -1.72
N LEU A 96 2.79 -0.77 -1.70
CA LEU A 96 2.36 -1.47 -2.91
C LEU A 96 1.31 -0.66 -3.68
N GLU A 97 0.37 -0.02 -2.98
CA GLU A 97 -0.63 0.88 -3.55
C GLU A 97 0.02 2.13 -4.18
N ALA A 98 1.06 2.67 -3.56
CA ALA A 98 1.85 3.75 -4.13
C ALA A 98 2.65 3.34 -5.37
N GLY A 99 2.72 2.04 -5.69
CA GLY A 99 3.35 1.49 -6.88
C GLY A 99 4.70 0.79 -6.65
N ALA A 100 5.08 0.51 -5.39
CA ALA A 100 6.24 -0.31 -5.12
C ALA A 100 6.08 -1.70 -5.76
N ARG A 101 7.16 -2.24 -6.33
CA ARG A 101 7.19 -3.56 -6.96
C ARG A 101 7.61 -4.67 -6.00
N GLY A 102 8.05 -4.30 -4.80
CA GLY A 102 8.36 -5.30 -3.80
C GLY A 102 8.49 -4.73 -2.40
N TYR A 103 8.46 -5.65 -1.43
CA TYR A 103 8.57 -5.34 -0.01
C TYR A 103 9.41 -6.43 0.68
N VAL A 104 10.51 -6.03 1.26
CA VAL A 104 11.51 -6.92 1.87
C VAL A 104 11.83 -6.44 3.28
N LEU A 105 11.87 -7.35 4.24
CA LEU A 105 12.28 -7.05 5.60
C LEU A 105 13.81 -6.99 5.71
N LYS A 106 14.34 -6.05 6.50
CA LYS A 106 15.79 -5.84 6.71
C LYS A 106 16.51 -7.03 7.40
N GLY A 107 15.77 -8.08 7.79
CA GLY A 107 16.31 -9.33 8.33
C GLY A 107 16.70 -10.38 7.30
N VAL A 108 16.44 -10.16 6.00
CA VAL A 108 16.76 -11.14 4.95
C VAL A 108 18.25 -11.28 4.73
N SER A 109 18.65 -12.44 4.22
CA SER A 109 20.05 -12.71 3.85
C SER A 109 20.48 -11.88 2.63
N GLY A 110 21.78 -11.63 2.50
CA GLY A 110 22.31 -10.92 1.31
C GLY A 110 21.93 -11.59 -0.02
N PRO A 111 22.01 -12.93 -0.17
CA PRO A 111 21.55 -13.63 -1.37
C PRO A 111 20.06 -13.40 -1.68
N GLU A 112 19.22 -13.36 -0.67
CA GLU A 112 17.79 -13.12 -0.82
C GLU A 112 17.47 -11.68 -1.25
N LEU A 113 18.15 -10.67 -0.67
CA LEU A 113 18.05 -9.30 -1.14
C LEU A 113 18.47 -9.17 -2.61
N VAL A 114 19.55 -9.84 -3.02
CA VAL A 114 20.01 -9.86 -4.42
C VAL A 114 18.96 -10.51 -5.33
N LEU A 115 18.32 -11.60 -4.88
CA LEU A 115 17.22 -12.22 -5.63
C LEU A 115 16.04 -11.25 -5.80
N ALA A 116 15.61 -10.58 -4.72
CA ALA A 116 14.54 -9.58 -4.76
C ALA A 116 14.84 -8.46 -5.76
N ILE A 117 16.06 -7.91 -5.73
CA ILE A 117 16.50 -6.86 -6.66
C ILE A 117 16.42 -7.33 -8.11
N ARG A 118 16.94 -8.54 -8.41
CA ARG A 118 16.91 -9.10 -9.76
C ARG A 118 15.50 -9.37 -10.27
N THR A 119 14.62 -9.82 -9.39
CA THR A 119 13.20 -10.06 -9.69
C THR A 119 12.51 -8.74 -10.03
N VAL A 120 12.68 -7.73 -9.18
CA VAL A 120 12.09 -6.41 -9.41
C VAL A 120 12.67 -5.73 -10.66
N ALA A 121 13.98 -5.86 -10.90
CA ALA A 121 14.63 -5.32 -12.11
C ALA A 121 14.06 -5.89 -13.43
N LYS A 122 13.51 -7.10 -13.41
CA LYS A 122 12.81 -7.70 -14.55
C LYS A 122 11.36 -7.21 -14.72
N GLY A 123 10.85 -6.43 -13.75
CA GLY A 123 9.47 -5.95 -13.73
C GLY A 123 8.51 -6.87 -12.99
N GLU A 124 9.01 -7.95 -12.41
CA GLU A 124 8.24 -8.86 -11.57
C GLU A 124 8.09 -8.29 -10.15
N SER A 125 7.08 -8.74 -9.41
CA SER A 125 6.91 -8.34 -8.00
C SER A 125 7.62 -9.31 -7.06
N TYR A 126 8.17 -8.78 -5.95
CA TYR A 126 8.80 -9.59 -4.91
C TYR A 126 8.32 -9.18 -3.52
N ILE A 127 7.81 -10.15 -2.78
CA ILE A 127 7.48 -10.01 -1.35
C ILE A 127 8.11 -11.19 -0.63
N THR A 128 8.75 -10.95 0.51
CA THR A 128 9.31 -12.05 1.34
C THR A 128 8.22 -13.05 1.67
N PRO A 129 8.44 -14.38 1.55
CA PRO A 129 7.41 -15.40 1.73
C PRO A 129 6.70 -15.32 3.10
N GLU A 130 7.46 -15.05 4.18
CA GLU A 130 6.93 -14.90 5.53
C GLU A 130 5.94 -13.72 5.59
N PHE A 131 6.26 -12.63 4.92
CA PHE A 131 5.42 -11.44 4.89
C PHE A 131 4.22 -11.61 3.95
N ALA A 132 4.39 -12.30 2.83
CA ALA A 132 3.29 -12.67 1.94
C ALA A 132 2.22 -13.50 2.68
N ASN A 133 2.63 -14.46 3.51
CA ASN A 133 1.71 -15.25 4.33
C ASN A 133 0.96 -14.39 5.36
N LYS A 134 1.63 -13.39 5.97
CA LYS A 134 0.97 -12.43 6.88
C LYS A 134 -0.08 -11.60 6.11
N LEU A 135 0.29 -11.03 4.97
CA LEU A 135 -0.65 -10.26 4.12
C LEU A 135 -1.87 -11.11 3.70
N LEU A 136 -1.65 -12.34 3.25
CA LEU A 136 -2.74 -13.25 2.85
C LEU A 136 -3.63 -13.63 4.04
N SER A 137 -3.04 -13.85 5.23
CA SER A 137 -3.82 -14.18 6.43
C SER A 137 -4.70 -13.02 6.86
N ASN A 138 -4.29 -11.78 6.61
CA ASN A 138 -5.07 -10.60 6.93
C ASN A 138 -6.06 -10.20 5.84
N ILE A 139 -5.76 -10.42 4.57
CA ILE A 139 -6.78 -10.33 3.51
C ILE A 139 -7.94 -11.27 3.87
N ASN A 140 -7.66 -12.49 4.28
CA ASN A 140 -8.69 -13.43 4.72
C ASN A 140 -9.38 -13.00 6.03
N LYS A 141 -8.67 -12.36 6.96
CA LYS A 141 -9.28 -11.75 8.16
C LYS A 141 -10.08 -10.50 7.80
N HIS A 142 -9.59 -9.66 6.89
CA HIS A 142 -10.30 -8.48 6.40
C HIS A 142 -11.52 -8.86 5.56
N GLU A 143 -11.48 -9.91 4.74
CA GLU A 143 -12.70 -10.44 4.09
C GLU A 143 -13.69 -11.01 5.11
N ALA A 144 -13.21 -11.65 6.19
CA ALA A 144 -14.06 -12.09 7.29
C ALA A 144 -14.55 -10.91 8.16
N GLU A 145 -13.76 -9.84 8.32
CA GLU A 145 -14.14 -8.60 8.99
C GLU A 145 -15.00 -7.70 8.10
N THR A 146 -14.82 -7.73 6.78
CA THR A 146 -15.65 -7.05 5.79
C THR A 146 -17.07 -7.62 5.80
N ARG A 147 -17.22 -8.94 6.03
CA ARG A 147 -18.52 -9.57 6.33
C ARG A 147 -19.02 -9.26 7.75
N LYS A 148 -18.19 -8.70 8.62
CA LYS A 148 -18.52 -8.42 10.03
C LYS A 148 -19.17 -7.08 10.29
N PHE A 149 -19.07 -6.12 9.40
CA PHE A 149 -19.86 -4.90 9.48
C PHE A 149 -21.21 -5.09 8.79
N ASP A 150 -21.96 -6.12 9.23
CA ASP A 150 -23.33 -6.39 8.79
C ASP A 150 -24.24 -5.25 9.31
N LEU A 151 -23.97 -4.03 8.78
CA LEU A 151 -24.80 -2.88 9.02
C LEU A 151 -26.13 -3.13 8.31
N THR A 152 -27.19 -3.05 9.06
CA THR A 152 -28.51 -3.07 8.46
C THR A 152 -28.70 -1.83 7.57
N HIS A 153 -29.59 -1.90 6.60
CA HIS A 153 -29.89 -0.77 5.71
C HIS A 153 -30.16 0.55 6.47
N ARG A 154 -30.85 0.44 7.62
CA ARG A 154 -31.11 1.62 8.49
C ARG A 154 -29.86 2.13 9.20
N GLU A 155 -28.99 1.28 9.63
CA GLU A 155 -27.70 1.68 10.23
C GLU A 155 -26.80 2.37 9.20
N GLU A 156 -26.79 1.88 7.96
CA GLU A 156 -26.08 2.52 6.86
C GLU A 156 -26.64 3.91 6.51
N GLU A 157 -27.96 4.07 6.48
CA GLU A 157 -28.60 5.36 6.25
C GLU A 157 -28.21 6.36 7.34
N VAL A 158 -28.30 5.94 8.60
CA VAL A 158 -27.96 6.79 9.75
C VAL A 158 -26.48 7.22 9.72
N ILE A 159 -25.54 6.28 9.59
CA ILE A 159 -24.10 6.63 9.61
C ILE A 159 -23.70 7.44 8.38
N ARG A 160 -24.35 7.27 7.24
CA ARG A 160 -24.13 8.05 6.03
C ARG A 160 -24.50 9.53 6.24
N GLU A 161 -25.61 9.81 6.90
CA GLU A 161 -26.02 11.17 7.19
C GLU A 161 -25.16 11.79 8.32
N VAL A 162 -24.79 10.99 9.31
CA VAL A 162 -23.86 11.39 10.38
C VAL A 162 -22.47 11.74 9.81
N SER A 163 -21.99 11.04 8.81
CA SER A 163 -20.69 11.32 8.16
C SER A 163 -20.65 12.65 7.39
N LYS A 164 -21.82 13.20 7.04
CA LYS A 164 -21.98 14.55 6.46
C LYS A 164 -21.96 15.66 7.52
N GLY A 165 -21.76 15.32 8.79
CA GLY A 165 -21.71 16.28 9.91
C GLY A 165 -23.06 16.57 10.55
N LEU A 166 -24.16 15.93 10.13
CA LEU A 166 -25.50 16.19 10.66
C LEU A 166 -25.64 15.72 12.12
N THR A 167 -26.36 16.51 12.91
CA THR A 167 -26.76 16.16 14.29
C THR A 167 -27.82 15.06 14.27
N ASN A 168 -28.03 14.38 15.41
CA ASN A 168 -29.07 13.35 15.51
C ASN A 168 -30.47 13.90 15.19
N ARG A 169 -30.75 15.17 15.51
CA ARG A 169 -32.00 15.84 15.21
C ARG A 169 -32.20 16.05 13.71
N GLU A 170 -31.15 16.51 13.01
CA GLU A 170 -31.19 16.69 11.56
C GLU A 170 -31.29 15.36 10.82
N VAL A 171 -30.56 14.34 11.27
CA VAL A 171 -30.68 12.97 10.74
C VAL A 171 -32.10 12.44 10.94
N ALA A 172 -32.68 12.64 12.13
CA ALA A 172 -34.05 12.21 12.44
C ALA A 172 -35.08 12.86 11.51
N GLN A 173 -34.97 14.17 11.27
CA GLN A 173 -35.82 14.90 10.34
C GLN A 173 -35.68 14.39 8.92
N LYS A 174 -34.44 14.17 8.45
CA LYS A 174 -34.14 13.74 7.09
C LYS A 174 -34.59 12.32 6.81
N LEU A 175 -34.43 11.42 7.76
CA LEU A 175 -34.83 10.02 7.62
C LEU A 175 -36.25 9.71 8.09
N LEU A 176 -37.00 10.73 8.54
CA LEU A 176 -38.37 10.64 9.04
C LEU A 176 -38.52 9.64 10.19
N ILE A 177 -37.57 9.67 11.15
CA ILE A 177 -37.56 8.84 12.37
C ILE A 177 -37.35 9.71 13.63
N SER A 178 -37.47 9.13 14.81
CA SER A 178 -37.23 9.86 16.06
C SER A 178 -35.71 10.02 16.33
N GLU A 179 -35.30 11.07 17.06
CA GLU A 179 -33.92 11.23 17.54
C GLU A 179 -33.48 10.04 18.42
N LYS A 180 -34.44 9.46 19.17
CA LYS A 180 -34.18 8.26 19.98
C LYS A 180 -33.82 7.08 19.10
N THR A 181 -34.47 6.93 17.95
CA THR A 181 -34.19 5.89 16.96
C THR A 181 -32.80 6.09 16.31
N VAL A 182 -32.44 7.35 15.98
CA VAL A 182 -31.11 7.67 15.48
C VAL A 182 -30.02 7.31 16.49
N LYS A 183 -30.21 7.68 17.78
CA LYS A 183 -29.27 7.31 18.86
C LYS A 183 -29.13 5.78 19.01
N HIS A 184 -30.23 5.06 18.89
CA HIS A 184 -30.21 3.59 18.95
C HIS A 184 -29.39 2.99 17.80
N HIS A 185 -29.67 3.38 16.55
CA HIS A 185 -28.91 2.89 15.39
C HIS A 185 -27.44 3.29 15.45
N MET A 186 -27.10 4.51 15.89
CA MET A 186 -25.71 4.92 16.11
C MET A 186 -25.02 4.08 17.18
N GLY A 187 -25.73 3.69 18.24
CA GLY A 187 -25.20 2.76 19.26
C GLY A 187 -24.83 1.41 18.65
N CYS A 188 -25.74 0.83 17.85
CA CYS A 188 -25.50 -0.44 17.14
C CYS A 188 -24.34 -0.30 16.15
N VAL A 189 -24.28 0.80 15.38
CA VAL A 189 -23.15 1.07 14.47
C VAL A 189 -21.82 1.15 15.22
N MET A 190 -21.74 1.94 16.30
CA MET A 190 -20.52 2.04 17.10
C MET A 190 -20.09 0.69 17.67
N GLN A 191 -21.02 -0.13 18.13
CA GLN A 191 -20.74 -1.49 18.61
C GLN A 191 -20.20 -2.39 17.49
N LYS A 192 -20.82 -2.38 16.31
CA LYS A 192 -20.41 -3.17 15.14
C LYS A 192 -19.06 -2.73 14.58
N LEU A 193 -18.77 -1.42 14.60
CA LEU A 193 -17.49 -0.83 14.17
C LEU A 193 -16.43 -0.83 15.28
N ASN A 194 -16.71 -1.36 16.47
CA ASN A 194 -15.84 -1.32 17.66
C ASN A 194 -15.34 0.11 17.97
N ALA A 195 -16.19 1.13 17.74
CA ALA A 195 -15.86 2.53 17.91
C ALA A 195 -16.37 3.05 19.26
N ARG A 196 -15.55 3.82 19.99
CA ARG A 196 -15.86 4.37 21.33
C ARG A 196 -16.76 5.61 21.24
N ASN A 197 -16.78 6.28 20.11
CA ASN A 197 -17.55 7.48 19.87
C ASN A 197 -17.93 7.62 18.39
N ARG A 198 -18.83 8.59 18.11
CA ARG A 198 -19.32 8.82 16.75
C ARG A 198 -18.22 9.24 15.74
N VAL A 199 -17.18 9.92 16.21
CA VAL A 199 -16.08 10.36 15.33
C VAL A 199 -15.26 9.16 14.90
N GLU A 200 -14.92 8.27 15.84
CA GLU A 200 -14.27 7.00 15.52
C GLU A 200 -15.10 6.14 14.57
N ALA A 201 -16.43 6.06 14.78
CA ALA A 201 -17.30 5.30 13.89
C ALA A 201 -17.32 5.86 12.47
N VAL A 202 -17.37 7.18 12.31
CA VAL A 202 -17.33 7.84 11.00
C VAL A 202 -15.97 7.64 10.33
N THR A 203 -14.88 7.75 11.11
CA THR A 203 -13.51 7.55 10.61
C THR A 203 -13.30 6.11 10.17
N ALA A 204 -13.70 5.12 10.98
CA ALA A 204 -13.62 3.71 10.64
C ALA A 204 -14.39 3.39 9.34
N LEU A 205 -15.61 3.90 9.18
CA LEU A 205 -16.41 3.72 7.97
C LEU A 205 -15.78 4.39 6.75
N ARG A 206 -15.17 5.56 6.92
CA ARG A 206 -14.49 6.29 5.85
C ARG A 206 -13.30 5.51 5.34
N HIS A 207 -12.41 5.06 6.21
CA HIS A 207 -11.28 4.20 5.86
C HIS A 207 -11.74 2.90 5.19
N TYR A 208 -12.83 2.32 5.66
CA TYR A 208 -13.42 1.15 5.05
C TYR A 208 -13.86 1.40 3.61
N ARG A 209 -14.61 2.47 3.35
CA ARG A 209 -15.10 2.81 1.99
C ARG A 209 -13.99 3.23 1.03
N GLU A 210 -12.98 3.92 1.53
CA GLU A 210 -11.80 4.26 0.74
C GLU A 210 -11.07 2.99 0.27
N ARG A 211 -10.96 1.97 1.13
CA ARG A 211 -10.40 0.65 0.80
C ARG A 211 -11.27 -0.14 -0.19
N GLU A 212 -12.58 -0.16 -0.04
CA GLU A 212 -13.49 -0.81 -1.01
C GLU A 212 -13.43 -0.17 -2.40
N ALA A 213 -13.41 1.15 -2.47
CA ALA A 213 -13.34 1.86 -3.75
C ALA A 213 -12.06 1.52 -4.53
N ILE A 214 -10.97 1.27 -3.84
CA ILE A 214 -9.67 0.88 -4.40
C ILE A 214 -9.66 -0.60 -4.83
N GLY A 215 -10.25 -1.49 -4.04
CA GLY A 215 -10.38 -2.92 -4.37
C GLY A 215 -11.19 -3.18 -5.63
N HIS A 216 -12.23 -2.41 -5.90
CA HIS A 216 -13.05 -2.52 -7.11
C HIS A 216 -12.38 -2.00 -8.39
N LEU A 217 -11.45 -1.07 -8.30
CA LEU A 217 -10.68 -0.56 -9.46
C LEU A 217 -9.71 -1.60 -10.02
N HIS A 218 -9.26 -2.55 -9.23
CA HIS A 218 -8.29 -3.59 -9.66
C HIS A 218 -8.95 -4.86 -10.22
N ILE A 219 -10.21 -5.15 -9.91
CA ILE A 219 -10.93 -6.33 -10.45
C ILE A 219 -11.52 -6.04 -11.83
N GLY A 220 -11.75 -4.77 -12.17
CA GLY A 220 -12.30 -4.35 -13.47
C GLY A 220 -11.31 -4.40 -14.64
N ALA A 221 -10.00 -4.36 -14.38
CA ALA A 221 -8.98 -4.32 -15.42
C ALA A 221 -8.52 -5.71 -15.94
N ALA A 222 -8.96 -6.79 -15.32
CA ALA A 222 -8.54 -8.16 -15.67
C ALA A 222 -9.53 -8.93 -16.57
N LYS A 223 -10.58 -8.28 -17.10
CA LYS A 223 -11.53 -8.88 -18.02
C LYS A 223 -11.62 -8.09 -19.33
N ALA A 224 -10.57 -8.14 -20.14
CA ALA A 224 -10.71 -7.92 -21.58
C ALA A 224 -10.94 -9.30 -22.24
N PRO A 225 -11.97 -9.48 -23.07
CA PRO A 225 -12.19 -10.75 -23.73
C PRO A 225 -11.16 -10.95 -24.85
N MET A 226 -10.47 -12.08 -24.82
CA MET A 226 -9.83 -12.65 -26.00
C MET A 226 -10.94 -13.25 -26.86
N ASP A 227 -11.50 -12.47 -27.76
CA ASP A 227 -12.35 -12.97 -28.80
C ASP A 227 -11.59 -12.99 -30.12
N ALA A 228 -11.39 -14.23 -30.55
CA ALA A 228 -11.66 -14.74 -31.91
C ALA A 228 -11.04 -13.97 -33.09
N GLU A 229 -10.00 -14.52 -33.62
CA GLU A 229 -9.80 -14.46 -35.09
C GLU A 229 -9.82 -15.85 -35.65
N ALA A 230 -11.00 -16.18 -36.22
CA ALA A 230 -11.23 -17.32 -37.07
C ALA A 230 -10.59 -17.00 -38.42
N ALA A 231 -9.82 -17.94 -38.93
CA ALA A 231 -9.44 -17.97 -40.33
C ALA A 231 -10.65 -18.34 -41.23
N PRO A 232 -10.69 -17.85 -42.43
CA PRO A 232 -11.24 -18.64 -43.51
C PRO A 232 -10.25 -18.83 -44.68
N ASP A 233 -10.38 -19.96 -45.29
CA ASP A 233 -9.99 -20.42 -46.63
C ASP A 233 -8.52 -20.48 -47.01
#